data_94418d2908cb8389d785edcff38d12d9
#
_entry.id   94418d2908cb8389d785edcff38d12d9
#
_cell.length_a   1.000
_cell.length_b   1.000
_cell.length_c   1.000
_cell.angle_alpha   90.00
_cell.angle_beta   90.00
_cell.angle_gamma   90.00
#
_symmetry.space_group_name_H-M   'P 1'
#
loop_
_entity.id
_entity.type
_entity.pdbx_description
1 polymer ?
#
loop_
_entity_poly.entity_id
_entity_poly.type
_entity_poly.pdbx_seq_one_letter_code
_entity_poly.pdbx_strand_id
1 'polypeptide(L)'
;MTTPTGRMRRGPRRALSEEEILDAALGLLDEGGANAASVRGIAARVGVAPNAVYTYFPDKAAVFKALVERLLGEVDHGVFADRRQPWRHRVEALARELRERLTAHPGAVALMIGGPMDGPHALALNERLLELLADAGLTSTEAARASYLLIVYVFGSLALEDAELRQGGGPLPPESERIVARRRTLSATRADQFPRSAAAADVMAGYISTEQYIWGLRRVLNGITAGSGCDRC
;
A
#
# COMPACT_ATOMS: atom_id res chain seq x y z
N MET A 1 7.12 67.29 -0.23
CA MET A 1 7.68 66.18 0.59
C MET A 1 7.06 64.88 0.07
N THR A 2 7.79 64.18 -0.78
CA THR A 2 7.33 62.97 -1.47
C THR A 2 7.93 61.76 -0.77
N THR A 3 7.10 60.92 -0.16
CA THR A 3 7.52 59.71 0.56
C THR A 3 7.79 58.58 -0.46
N PRO A 4 8.94 57.90 -0.44
CA PRO A 4 9.16 56.77 -1.33
C PRO A 4 8.49 55.52 -0.78
N THR A 5 7.58 54.94 -1.58
CA THR A 5 6.93 53.64 -1.36
C THR A 5 7.97 52.52 -1.38
N GLY A 6 8.27 51.95 -0.24
CA GLY A 6 9.18 50.82 -0.10
C GLY A 6 8.66 49.58 -0.83
N ARG A 7 9.35 49.21 -1.92
CA ARG A 7 9.16 47.96 -2.66
C ARG A 7 9.61 46.79 -1.76
N MET A 8 8.67 46.10 -1.16
CA MET A 8 8.95 44.90 -0.39
C MET A 8 9.70 43.88 -1.27
N ARG A 9 10.95 43.61 -0.97
CA ARG A 9 11.75 42.57 -1.60
C ARG A 9 11.08 41.21 -1.30
N ARG A 10 10.48 40.56 -2.30
CA ARG A 10 10.13 39.14 -2.26
C ARG A 10 11.42 38.37 -1.98
N GLY A 11 11.50 37.66 -0.86
CA GLY A 11 12.56 36.72 -0.55
C GLY A 11 12.73 35.69 -1.67
N PRO A 12 13.88 35.00 -1.74
CA PRO A 12 14.10 33.97 -2.77
C PRO A 12 12.97 32.96 -2.75
N ARG A 13 12.27 32.82 -3.89
CA ARG A 13 11.31 31.73 -4.08
C ARG A 13 12.07 30.42 -3.87
N ARG A 14 11.69 29.65 -2.86
CA ARG A 14 12.17 28.28 -2.69
C ARG A 14 11.94 27.55 -4.02
N ALA A 15 13.00 26.96 -4.58
CA ALA A 15 12.89 26.20 -5.82
C ALA A 15 11.97 25.00 -5.55
N LEU A 16 10.99 24.76 -6.42
CA LEU A 16 10.16 23.56 -6.40
C LEU A 16 11.07 22.33 -6.50
N SER A 17 10.75 21.27 -5.76
CA SER A 17 11.46 19.99 -5.83
C SER A 17 10.54 18.87 -6.26
N GLU A 18 11.12 17.74 -6.71
CA GLU A 18 10.35 16.51 -6.98
C GLU A 18 9.66 16.01 -5.72
N GLU A 19 10.31 16.09 -4.58
CA GLU A 19 9.78 15.67 -3.28
C GLU A 19 8.51 16.45 -2.91
N GLU A 20 8.52 17.78 -3.05
CA GLU A 20 7.34 18.62 -2.80
C GLU A 20 6.17 18.28 -3.74
N ILE A 21 6.44 17.90 -4.99
CA ILE A 21 5.44 17.45 -5.95
C ILE A 21 4.85 16.10 -5.51
N LEU A 22 5.71 15.16 -5.10
CA LEU A 22 5.28 13.83 -4.66
C LEU A 22 4.51 13.88 -3.34
N ASP A 23 4.89 14.75 -2.39
CA ASP A 23 4.14 14.98 -1.14
C ASP A 23 2.76 15.55 -1.42
N ALA A 24 2.67 16.52 -2.32
CA ALA A 24 1.39 17.09 -2.71
C ALA A 24 0.51 16.06 -3.44
N ALA A 25 1.09 15.21 -4.28
CA ALA A 25 0.39 14.15 -4.98
C ALA A 25 -0.15 13.10 -4.01
N LEU A 26 0.67 12.66 -3.03
CA LEU A 26 0.28 11.69 -2.01
C LEU A 26 -0.87 12.24 -1.14
N GLY A 27 -0.76 13.46 -0.64
CA GLY A 27 -1.83 14.08 0.14
C GLY A 27 -3.15 14.20 -0.62
N LEU A 28 -3.10 14.54 -1.92
CA LEU A 28 -4.29 14.59 -2.77
C LEU A 28 -4.89 13.21 -3.03
N LEU A 29 -4.05 12.18 -3.15
CA LEU A 29 -4.51 10.79 -3.27
C LEU A 29 -5.24 10.34 -2.02
N ASP A 30 -4.69 10.63 -0.84
CA ASP A 30 -5.28 10.27 0.44
C ASP A 30 -6.62 11.00 0.68
N GLU A 31 -6.74 12.25 0.27
CA GLU A 31 -7.95 13.07 0.43
C GLU A 31 -9.07 12.70 -0.56
N GLY A 32 -8.75 12.43 -1.82
CA GLY A 32 -9.75 12.30 -2.88
C GLY A 32 -9.42 11.30 -3.99
N GLY A 33 -8.45 10.43 -3.76
CA GLY A 33 -8.03 9.40 -4.71
C GLY A 33 -7.38 9.94 -5.98
N ALA A 34 -7.22 9.06 -6.96
CA ALA A 34 -6.49 9.37 -8.19
C ALA A 34 -7.07 10.55 -9.00
N ASN A 35 -8.36 10.86 -8.86
CA ASN A 35 -8.99 11.99 -9.57
C ASN A 35 -8.58 13.33 -8.96
N ALA A 36 -8.43 13.42 -7.64
CA ALA A 36 -7.97 14.63 -6.95
C ALA A 36 -6.51 14.94 -7.27
N ALA A 37 -5.65 13.93 -7.37
CA ALA A 37 -4.23 14.06 -7.69
C ALA A 37 -3.99 14.32 -9.20
N SER A 38 -4.65 15.34 -9.75
CA SER A 38 -4.38 15.84 -11.09
C SER A 38 -3.14 16.75 -11.09
N VAL A 39 -2.45 16.91 -12.23
CA VAL A 39 -1.31 17.85 -12.35
C VAL A 39 -1.71 19.26 -11.94
N ARG A 40 -2.93 19.70 -12.26
CA ARG A 40 -3.45 21.01 -11.83
C ARG A 40 -3.67 21.07 -10.32
N GLY A 41 -4.22 20.00 -9.73
CA GLY A 41 -4.40 19.89 -8.27
C GLY A 41 -3.06 19.92 -7.53
N ILE A 42 -2.08 19.16 -8.00
CA ILE A 42 -0.71 19.13 -7.46
C ILE A 42 -0.07 20.53 -7.54
N ALA A 43 -0.11 21.16 -8.73
CA ALA A 43 0.44 22.49 -8.92
C ALA A 43 -0.22 23.54 -8.01
N ALA A 44 -1.55 23.48 -7.84
CA ALA A 44 -2.29 24.36 -6.94
C ALA A 44 -1.86 24.13 -5.46
N ARG A 45 -1.66 22.88 -5.05
CA ARG A 45 -1.25 22.49 -3.69
C ARG A 45 0.14 23.05 -3.35
N VAL A 46 1.12 22.99 -4.29
CA VAL A 46 2.46 23.53 -4.09
C VAL A 46 2.60 25.02 -4.45
N GLY A 47 1.51 25.65 -4.91
CA GLY A 47 1.48 27.10 -5.20
C GLY A 47 2.23 27.53 -6.46
N VAL A 48 2.26 26.67 -7.49
CA VAL A 48 2.94 26.94 -8.76
C VAL A 48 2.00 26.83 -9.96
N ALA A 49 2.44 27.30 -11.13
CA ALA A 49 1.71 27.03 -12.38
C ALA A 49 1.88 25.55 -12.79
N PRO A 50 0.89 24.91 -13.46
CA PRO A 50 0.99 23.52 -13.90
C PRO A 50 2.24 23.21 -14.74
N ASN A 51 2.70 24.16 -15.56
CA ASN A 51 3.92 24.01 -16.37
C ASN A 51 5.18 23.79 -15.53
N ALA A 52 5.21 24.27 -14.28
CA ALA A 52 6.33 24.01 -13.39
C ALA A 52 6.43 22.53 -12.98
N VAL A 53 5.29 21.85 -12.81
CA VAL A 53 5.26 20.40 -12.54
C VAL A 53 5.76 19.61 -13.74
N TYR A 54 5.41 20.02 -14.96
CA TYR A 54 5.86 19.37 -16.19
C TYR A 54 7.38 19.50 -16.43
N THR A 55 8.07 20.41 -15.73
CA THR A 55 9.54 20.49 -15.77
C THR A 55 10.20 19.28 -15.10
N TYR A 56 9.52 18.68 -14.11
CA TYR A 56 10.01 17.53 -13.35
C TYR A 56 9.42 16.20 -13.84
N PHE A 57 8.13 16.19 -14.20
CA PHE A 57 7.41 15.00 -14.63
C PHE A 57 6.66 15.28 -15.92
N PRO A 58 6.90 14.50 -16.99
CA PRO A 58 6.27 14.74 -18.30
C PRO A 58 4.76 14.63 -18.29
N ASP A 59 4.20 13.84 -17.38
CA ASP A 59 2.77 13.62 -17.24
C ASP A 59 2.41 13.12 -15.82
N LYS A 60 1.11 12.92 -15.60
CA LYS A 60 0.58 12.39 -14.34
C LYS A 60 1.07 10.96 -14.05
N ALA A 61 1.22 10.15 -15.09
CA ALA A 61 1.65 8.75 -14.92
C ALA A 61 3.09 8.69 -14.38
N ALA A 62 3.96 9.60 -14.84
CA ALA A 62 5.33 9.74 -14.33
C ALA A 62 5.35 10.15 -12.84
N VAL A 63 4.47 11.08 -12.41
CA VAL A 63 4.32 11.42 -10.99
C VAL A 63 3.92 10.19 -10.19
N PHE A 64 2.94 9.42 -10.66
CA PHE A 64 2.45 8.23 -9.96
C PHE A 64 3.49 7.12 -9.91
N LYS A 65 4.23 6.91 -11.01
CA LYS A 65 5.35 5.95 -11.04
C LYS A 65 6.42 6.33 -10.02
N ALA A 66 6.83 7.59 -9.97
CA ALA A 66 7.81 8.09 -9.01
C ALA A 66 7.30 7.97 -7.56
N LEU A 67 6.00 8.18 -7.32
CA LEU A 67 5.39 8.00 -6.01
C LEU A 67 5.40 6.53 -5.56
N VAL A 68 5.05 5.59 -6.45
CA VAL A 68 5.17 4.14 -6.19
C VAL A 68 6.60 3.77 -5.82
N GLU A 69 7.57 4.23 -6.60
CA GLU A 69 8.99 3.97 -6.34
C GLU A 69 9.45 4.55 -4.99
N ARG A 70 9.02 5.76 -4.64
CA ARG A 70 9.32 6.37 -3.33
C ARG A 70 8.75 5.51 -2.19
N LEU A 71 7.48 5.14 -2.25
CA LEU A 71 6.82 4.35 -1.20
C LEU A 71 7.47 2.96 -1.03
N LEU A 72 7.89 2.32 -2.13
CA LEU A 72 8.60 1.05 -2.07
C LEU A 72 10.04 1.22 -1.57
N GLY A 73 10.69 2.34 -1.90
CA GLY A 73 12.03 2.68 -1.40
C GLY A 73 12.08 2.95 0.11
N GLU A 74 10.95 3.33 0.70
CA GLU A 74 10.81 3.55 2.14
C GLU A 74 10.62 2.24 2.93
N VAL A 75 10.36 1.10 2.27
CA VAL A 75 10.23 -0.20 2.93
C VAL A 75 11.55 -0.56 3.62
N ASP A 76 11.49 -0.86 4.92
CA ASP A 76 12.67 -1.28 5.67
C ASP A 76 13.13 -2.67 5.25
N HIS A 77 14.19 -2.72 4.44
CA HIS A 77 14.80 -3.98 4.02
C HIS A 77 15.51 -4.73 5.15
N GLY A 78 15.76 -4.10 6.31
CA GLY A 78 16.36 -4.73 7.48
C GLY A 78 15.45 -5.78 8.10
N VAL A 79 14.12 -5.60 8.05
CA VAL A 79 13.14 -6.52 8.66
C VAL A 79 13.21 -7.95 8.11
N PHE A 80 13.75 -8.14 6.91
CA PHE A 80 13.90 -9.46 6.28
C PHE A 80 15.35 -9.84 5.92
N ALA A 81 16.33 -9.02 6.31
CA ALA A 81 17.75 -9.28 6.02
C ALA A 81 18.38 -10.34 6.94
N ASP A 82 17.87 -10.53 8.17
CA ASP A 82 18.44 -11.49 9.12
C ASP A 82 18.13 -12.94 8.71
N ARG A 83 19.10 -13.57 8.01
CA ARG A 83 19.00 -14.97 7.54
C ARG A 83 18.95 -16.01 8.66
N ARG A 84 19.22 -15.65 9.92
CA ARG A 84 19.05 -16.52 11.08
C ARG A 84 17.58 -16.74 11.42
N GLN A 85 16.73 -15.83 11.03
CA GLN A 85 15.28 -15.97 11.18
C GLN A 85 14.72 -16.95 10.13
N PRO A 86 13.73 -17.79 10.49
CA PRO A 86 13.03 -18.62 9.51
C PRO A 86 12.46 -17.77 8.39
N TRP A 87 12.56 -18.23 7.14
CA TRP A 87 12.09 -17.50 5.97
C TRP A 87 10.62 -17.05 6.07
N ARG A 88 9.77 -17.86 6.70
CA ARG A 88 8.35 -17.51 6.93
C ARG A 88 8.20 -16.27 7.80
N HIS A 89 8.97 -16.15 8.87
CA HIS A 89 8.96 -14.97 9.73
C HIS A 89 9.43 -13.73 8.98
N ARG A 90 10.40 -13.88 8.09
CA ARG A 90 10.93 -12.80 7.26
C ARG A 90 9.88 -12.33 6.24
N VAL A 91 9.12 -13.24 5.61
CA VAL A 91 7.98 -12.89 4.72
C VAL A 91 6.85 -12.22 5.52
N GLU A 92 6.52 -12.71 6.72
CA GLU A 92 5.51 -12.08 7.58
C GLU A 92 5.95 -10.67 8.01
N ALA A 93 7.22 -10.45 8.31
CA ALA A 93 7.76 -9.14 8.67
C ALA A 93 7.64 -8.17 7.50
N LEU A 94 8.02 -8.58 6.28
CA LEU A 94 7.84 -7.78 5.06
C LEU A 94 6.36 -7.43 4.81
N ALA A 95 5.46 -8.40 4.95
CA ALA A 95 4.04 -8.18 4.74
C ALA A 95 3.45 -7.20 5.77
N ARG A 96 3.90 -7.24 7.02
CA ARG A 96 3.50 -6.28 8.07
C ARG A 96 4.01 -4.87 7.77
N GLU A 97 5.27 -4.75 7.37
CA GLU A 97 5.88 -3.49 6.98
C GLU A 97 5.13 -2.84 5.81
N LEU A 98 4.85 -3.61 4.75
CA LEU A 98 4.05 -3.15 3.62
C LEU A 98 2.64 -2.71 4.05
N ARG A 99 1.99 -3.48 4.91
CA ARG A 99 0.67 -3.12 5.43
C ARG A 99 0.71 -1.82 6.23
N GLU A 100 1.65 -1.68 7.15
CA GLU A 100 1.78 -0.48 7.99
C GLU A 100 1.96 0.77 7.13
N ARG A 101 2.87 0.73 6.16
CA ARG A 101 3.13 1.87 5.26
C ARG A 101 1.94 2.19 4.36
N LEU A 102 1.34 1.19 3.74
CA LEU A 102 0.28 1.43 2.76
C LEU A 102 -1.07 1.77 3.42
N THR A 103 -1.34 1.29 4.64
CA THR A 103 -2.53 1.72 5.38
C THR A 103 -2.43 3.15 5.90
N ALA A 104 -1.21 3.69 6.05
CA ALA A 104 -1.00 5.11 6.33
C ALA A 104 -1.36 5.99 5.12
N HIS A 105 -1.35 5.42 3.91
CA HIS A 105 -1.63 6.12 2.65
C HIS A 105 -2.70 5.37 1.82
N PRO A 106 -3.98 5.43 2.22
CA PRO A 106 -5.06 4.69 1.55
C PRO A 106 -5.15 4.96 0.06
N GLY A 107 -4.84 6.20 -0.37
CA GLY A 107 -4.81 6.58 -1.78
C GLY A 107 -3.76 5.89 -2.62
N ALA A 108 -2.67 5.42 -2.01
CA ALA A 108 -1.54 4.82 -2.71
C ALA A 108 -1.76 3.35 -3.10
N VAL A 109 -2.61 2.61 -2.37
CA VAL A 109 -2.85 1.18 -2.65
C VAL A 109 -3.33 0.94 -4.08
N ALA A 110 -4.24 1.80 -4.56
CA ALA A 110 -4.74 1.71 -5.94
C ALA A 110 -3.64 1.91 -6.99
N LEU A 111 -2.62 2.73 -6.69
CA LEU A 111 -1.46 2.92 -7.58
C LEU A 111 -0.58 1.67 -7.63
N MET A 112 -0.40 0.98 -6.51
CA MET A 112 0.39 -0.26 -6.44
C MET A 112 -0.25 -1.38 -7.26
N ILE A 113 -1.59 -1.43 -7.34
CA ILE A 113 -2.31 -2.45 -8.12
C ILE A 113 -2.32 -2.11 -9.62
N GLY A 114 -2.48 -0.84 -9.98
CA GLY A 114 -2.66 -0.40 -11.36
C GLY A 114 -1.40 0.12 -12.04
N GLY A 115 -0.32 0.36 -11.32
CA GLY A 115 0.91 0.94 -11.82
C GLY A 115 1.97 -0.08 -12.25
N PRO A 116 2.92 0.34 -13.09
CA PRO A 116 4.07 -0.51 -13.42
C PRO A 116 4.95 -0.70 -12.19
N MET A 117 5.27 -1.96 -11.89
CA MET A 117 6.19 -2.37 -10.82
C MET A 117 7.58 -2.72 -11.42
N ASP A 118 8.10 -1.83 -12.28
CA ASP A 118 9.31 -2.03 -13.08
C ASP A 118 10.45 -1.07 -12.73
N GLY A 119 10.27 -0.27 -11.70
CA GLY A 119 11.30 0.64 -11.21
C GLY A 119 12.31 -0.04 -10.29
N PRO A 120 13.44 0.63 -9.97
CA PRO A 120 14.54 0.03 -9.21
C PRO A 120 14.14 -0.46 -7.81
N HIS A 121 13.29 0.26 -7.09
CA HIS A 121 12.84 -0.16 -5.75
C HIS A 121 11.85 -1.32 -5.82
N ALA A 122 10.94 -1.32 -6.81
CA ALA A 122 10.03 -2.43 -7.05
C ALA A 122 10.80 -3.70 -7.40
N LEU A 123 11.78 -3.61 -8.28
CA LEU A 123 12.63 -4.74 -8.66
C LEU A 123 13.49 -5.22 -7.50
N ALA A 124 14.07 -4.32 -6.70
CA ALA A 124 14.86 -4.69 -5.52
C ALA A 124 14.00 -5.43 -4.48
N LEU A 125 12.76 -5.00 -4.25
CA LEU A 125 11.83 -5.68 -3.36
C LEU A 125 11.47 -7.08 -3.89
N ASN A 126 11.22 -7.20 -5.21
CA ASN A 126 10.94 -8.50 -5.83
C ASN A 126 12.14 -9.45 -5.73
N GLU A 127 13.37 -8.98 -5.96
CA GLU A 127 14.58 -9.79 -5.79
C GLU A 127 14.69 -10.33 -4.35
N ARG A 128 14.43 -9.50 -3.34
CA ARG A 128 14.41 -9.94 -1.95
C ARG A 128 13.35 -10.99 -1.68
N LEU A 129 12.18 -10.86 -2.26
CA LEU A 129 11.11 -11.85 -2.13
C LEU A 129 11.52 -13.18 -2.80
N LEU A 130 12.12 -13.13 -3.99
CA LEU A 130 12.63 -14.32 -4.67
C LEU A 130 13.76 -15.01 -3.88
N GLU A 131 14.69 -14.26 -3.27
CA GLU A 131 15.71 -14.80 -2.34
C GLU A 131 15.06 -15.53 -1.14
N LEU A 132 14.02 -14.93 -0.52
CA LEU A 132 13.29 -15.54 0.59
C LEU A 132 12.62 -16.86 0.19
N LEU A 133 12.07 -16.91 -1.02
CA LEU A 133 11.42 -18.12 -1.56
C LEU A 133 12.44 -19.19 -1.95
N ALA A 134 13.62 -18.79 -2.45
CA ALA A 134 14.73 -19.73 -2.67
C ALA A 134 15.26 -20.31 -1.33
N ASP A 135 15.36 -19.50 -0.26
CA ASP A 135 15.68 -19.97 1.09
C ASP A 135 14.63 -20.98 1.61
N ALA A 136 13.40 -20.93 1.10
CA ALA A 136 12.34 -21.92 1.36
C ALA A 136 12.49 -23.24 0.58
N GLY A 137 13.48 -23.31 -0.33
CA GLY A 137 13.74 -24.48 -1.15
C GLY A 137 12.96 -24.52 -2.49
N LEU A 138 12.33 -23.42 -2.91
CA LEU A 138 11.64 -23.35 -4.19
C LEU A 138 12.62 -23.19 -5.35
N THR A 139 12.30 -23.81 -6.48
CA THR A 139 13.00 -23.54 -7.75
C THR A 139 12.70 -22.12 -8.23
N SER A 140 13.51 -21.57 -9.14
CA SER A 140 13.28 -20.23 -9.69
C SER A 140 11.88 -20.05 -10.31
N THR A 141 11.36 -21.09 -10.98
CA THR A 141 10.00 -21.06 -11.56
C THR A 141 8.92 -21.05 -10.49
N GLU A 142 9.06 -21.88 -9.45
CA GLU A 142 8.12 -21.91 -8.31
C GLU A 142 8.18 -20.61 -7.53
N ALA A 143 9.38 -20.08 -7.27
CA ALA A 143 9.57 -18.81 -6.59
C ALA A 143 8.90 -17.64 -7.34
N ALA A 144 9.03 -17.59 -8.67
CA ALA A 144 8.37 -16.56 -9.48
C ALA A 144 6.83 -16.66 -9.42
N ARG A 145 6.27 -17.89 -9.46
CA ARG A 145 4.82 -18.09 -9.29
C ARG A 145 4.35 -17.76 -7.88
N ALA A 146 5.13 -18.15 -6.88
CA ALA A 146 4.83 -17.89 -5.48
C ALA A 146 4.92 -16.39 -5.14
N SER A 147 5.90 -15.67 -5.72
CA SER A 147 6.00 -14.20 -5.53
C SER A 147 4.76 -13.49 -6.06
N TYR A 148 4.26 -13.87 -7.23
CA TYR A 148 3.02 -13.32 -7.78
C TYR A 148 1.81 -13.60 -6.88
N LEU A 149 1.68 -14.84 -6.38
CA LEU A 149 0.60 -15.21 -5.47
C LEU A 149 0.63 -14.38 -4.17
N LEU A 150 1.82 -14.15 -3.61
CA LEU A 150 2.01 -13.31 -2.43
C LEU A 150 1.67 -11.84 -2.72
N ILE A 151 2.09 -11.30 -3.86
CA ILE A 151 1.75 -9.95 -4.32
C ILE A 151 0.22 -9.79 -4.41
N VAL A 152 -0.46 -10.73 -5.07
CA VAL A 152 -1.93 -10.72 -5.20
C VAL A 152 -2.60 -10.77 -3.82
N TYR A 153 -2.13 -11.64 -2.93
CA TYR A 153 -2.67 -11.74 -1.58
C TYR A 153 -2.49 -10.44 -0.79
N VAL A 154 -1.27 -9.91 -0.75
CA VAL A 154 -0.92 -8.72 0.02
C VAL A 154 -1.71 -7.51 -0.50
N PHE A 155 -1.57 -7.18 -1.78
CA PHE A 155 -2.24 -6.00 -2.33
C PHE A 155 -3.76 -6.14 -2.42
N GLY A 156 -4.27 -7.35 -2.67
CA GLY A 156 -5.71 -7.61 -2.63
C GLY A 156 -6.30 -7.39 -1.23
N SER A 157 -5.60 -7.86 -0.19
CA SER A 157 -6.01 -7.61 1.20
C SER A 157 -5.99 -6.13 1.56
N LEU A 158 -4.93 -5.41 1.15
CA LEU A 158 -4.81 -3.97 1.38
C LEU A 158 -5.85 -3.16 0.59
N ALA A 159 -6.19 -3.58 -0.63
CA ALA A 159 -7.24 -2.92 -1.40
C ALA A 159 -8.63 -3.07 -0.77
N LEU A 160 -8.94 -4.23 -0.18
CA LEU A 160 -10.18 -4.41 0.57
C LEU A 160 -10.23 -3.54 1.82
N GLU A 161 -9.10 -3.42 2.52
CA GLU A 161 -8.98 -2.52 3.66
C GLU A 161 -9.13 -1.06 3.23
N ASP A 162 -8.41 -0.61 2.19
CA ASP A 162 -8.52 0.73 1.63
C ASP A 162 -9.97 1.07 1.21
N ALA A 163 -10.66 0.14 0.57
CA ALA A 163 -12.06 0.33 0.18
C ALA A 163 -13.00 0.54 1.38
N GLU A 164 -12.78 -0.17 2.50
CA GLU A 164 -13.52 0.06 3.73
C GLU A 164 -13.23 1.45 4.32
N LEU A 165 -11.94 1.85 4.31
CA LEU A 165 -11.47 3.08 4.90
C LEU A 165 -12.04 4.32 4.20
N ARG A 166 -12.16 4.28 2.88
CA ARG A 166 -12.71 5.39 2.07
C ARG A 166 -14.21 5.61 2.22
N GLN A 167 -14.97 4.62 2.69
CA GLN A 167 -16.41 4.77 2.86
C GLN A 167 -16.78 5.71 4.03
N GLY A 168 -15.89 5.94 4.98
CA GLY A 168 -16.17 6.70 6.20
C GLY A 168 -16.03 8.21 6.12
N GLY A 169 -15.36 8.77 5.12
CA GLY A 169 -15.22 10.22 4.87
C GLY A 169 -14.55 11.05 5.98
N GLY A 170 -13.83 10.42 6.91
CA GLY A 170 -13.18 11.09 8.06
C GLY A 170 -11.89 10.37 8.50
N PRO A 171 -11.28 10.81 9.62
CA PRO A 171 -10.14 10.10 10.20
C PRO A 171 -10.50 8.64 10.47
N LEU A 172 -9.56 7.75 10.18
CA LEU A 172 -9.73 6.31 10.35
C LEU A 172 -9.96 5.94 11.80
N PRO A 173 -11.09 5.28 12.14
CA PRO A 173 -11.25 4.69 13.45
C PRO A 173 -10.20 3.58 13.67
N PRO A 174 -9.74 3.36 14.90
CA PRO A 174 -8.91 2.23 15.25
C PRO A 174 -9.49 0.90 14.77
N GLU A 175 -8.63 -0.07 14.41
CA GLU A 175 -9.06 -1.40 13.93
C GLU A 175 -10.07 -2.06 14.87
N SER A 176 -9.87 -1.95 16.19
CA SER A 176 -10.77 -2.49 17.21
C SER A 176 -12.18 -1.90 17.11
N GLU A 177 -12.31 -0.61 16.87
CA GLU A 177 -13.61 0.05 16.74
C GLU A 177 -14.32 -0.37 15.44
N ARG A 178 -13.58 -0.53 14.35
CA ARG A 178 -14.10 -1.03 13.07
C ARG A 178 -14.64 -2.45 13.21
N ILE A 179 -13.93 -3.33 13.93
CA ILE A 179 -14.38 -4.70 14.24
C ILE A 179 -15.67 -4.67 15.06
N VAL A 180 -15.75 -3.83 16.09
CA VAL A 180 -16.97 -3.68 16.92
C VAL A 180 -18.15 -3.20 16.07
N ALA A 181 -17.95 -2.22 15.20
CA ALA A 181 -19.01 -1.73 14.31
C ALA A 181 -19.53 -2.83 13.37
N ARG A 182 -18.64 -3.59 12.71
CA ARG A 182 -19.01 -4.73 11.86
C ARG A 182 -19.73 -5.83 12.64
N ARG A 183 -19.27 -6.14 13.86
CA ARG A 183 -19.92 -7.11 14.73
C ARG A 183 -21.38 -6.72 15.01
N ARG A 184 -21.65 -5.44 15.32
CA ARG A 184 -23.01 -4.93 15.51
C ARG A 184 -23.88 -5.12 14.27
N THR A 185 -23.34 -4.83 13.09
CA THR A 185 -24.07 -5.04 11.83
C THR A 185 -24.37 -6.54 11.59
N LEU A 186 -23.37 -7.39 11.79
CA LEU A 186 -23.49 -8.84 11.55
C LEU A 186 -24.37 -9.54 12.61
N SER A 187 -24.48 -9.01 13.83
CA SER A 187 -25.36 -9.55 14.87
C SER A 187 -26.85 -9.48 14.51
N ALA A 188 -27.21 -8.62 13.55
CA ALA A 188 -28.59 -8.55 13.01
C ALA A 188 -28.87 -9.61 11.92
N THR A 189 -27.90 -10.49 11.61
CA THR A 189 -28.07 -11.53 10.60
C THR A 189 -29.13 -12.54 11.05
N ARG A 190 -30.13 -12.76 10.22
CA ARG A 190 -31.23 -13.69 10.50
C ARG A 190 -30.74 -15.13 10.45
N ALA A 191 -30.66 -15.78 11.63
CA ALA A 191 -30.17 -17.16 11.76
C ALA A 191 -31.10 -18.19 11.11
N ASP A 192 -32.40 -17.88 10.98
CA ASP A 192 -33.37 -18.71 10.29
C ASP A 192 -33.16 -18.79 8.77
N GLN A 193 -32.62 -17.70 8.17
CA GLN A 193 -32.33 -17.61 6.74
C GLN A 193 -30.84 -17.88 6.43
N PHE A 194 -29.95 -17.46 7.30
CA PHE A 194 -28.49 -17.51 7.11
C PHE A 194 -27.79 -18.13 8.32
N PRO A 195 -28.04 -19.38 8.67
CA PRO A 195 -27.56 -19.98 9.93
C PRO A 195 -26.02 -20.03 10.01
N ARG A 196 -25.34 -20.30 8.90
CA ARG A 196 -23.85 -20.36 8.87
C ARG A 196 -23.22 -18.97 9.01
N SER A 197 -23.79 -17.95 8.37
CA SER A 197 -23.30 -16.57 8.49
C SER A 197 -23.55 -16.02 9.91
N ALA A 198 -24.71 -16.32 10.50
CA ALA A 198 -25.01 -15.93 11.87
C ALA A 198 -24.05 -16.61 12.87
N ALA A 199 -23.75 -17.89 12.69
CA ALA A 199 -22.78 -18.62 13.52
C ALA A 199 -21.34 -18.11 13.36
N ALA A 200 -20.99 -17.57 12.19
CA ALA A 200 -19.65 -17.05 11.89
C ALA A 200 -19.51 -15.53 12.11
N ALA A 201 -20.55 -14.84 12.57
CA ALA A 201 -20.61 -13.38 12.63
C ALA A 201 -19.42 -12.73 13.37
N ASP A 202 -18.96 -13.32 14.47
CA ASP A 202 -17.82 -12.83 15.24
C ASP A 202 -16.50 -12.91 14.44
N VAL A 203 -16.27 -14.01 13.74
CA VAL A 203 -15.10 -14.19 12.87
C VAL A 203 -15.18 -13.25 11.66
N MET A 204 -16.35 -13.14 11.05
CA MET A 204 -16.61 -12.28 9.90
C MET A 204 -16.40 -10.79 10.26
N ALA A 205 -16.68 -10.39 11.49
CA ALA A 205 -16.39 -9.04 11.97
C ALA A 205 -14.88 -8.70 11.90
N GLY A 206 -14.02 -9.70 12.00
CA GLY A 206 -12.56 -9.58 11.90
C GLY A 206 -11.98 -9.74 10.49
N TYR A 207 -12.79 -9.90 9.42
CA TYR A 207 -12.28 -10.17 8.06
C TYR A 207 -11.29 -9.13 7.53
N ILE A 208 -11.43 -7.88 7.93
CA ILE A 208 -10.49 -6.80 7.61
C ILE A 208 -9.78 -6.40 8.89
N SER A 209 -8.74 -7.13 9.24
CA SER A 209 -7.91 -6.94 10.43
C SER A 209 -6.49 -7.44 10.21
N THR A 210 -5.58 -6.99 11.05
CA THR A 210 -4.19 -7.48 11.07
C THR A 210 -4.13 -8.99 11.35
N GLU A 211 -4.98 -9.50 12.24
CA GLU A 211 -5.04 -10.91 12.57
C GLU A 211 -5.43 -11.75 11.35
N GLN A 212 -6.52 -11.39 10.66
CA GLN A 212 -6.98 -12.09 9.46
C GLN A 212 -5.95 -12.01 8.33
N TYR A 213 -5.33 -10.84 8.13
CA TYR A 213 -4.28 -10.65 7.14
C TYR A 213 -3.11 -11.61 7.36
N ILE A 214 -2.61 -11.73 8.58
CA ILE A 214 -1.50 -12.65 8.90
C ILE A 214 -1.95 -14.11 8.87
N TRP A 215 -3.16 -14.42 9.35
CA TRP A 215 -3.73 -15.76 9.27
C TRP A 215 -3.77 -16.25 7.81
N GLY A 216 -4.31 -15.44 6.90
CA GLY A 216 -4.39 -15.79 5.49
C GLY A 216 -3.03 -15.90 4.82
N LEU A 217 -2.10 -14.96 5.11
CA LEU A 217 -0.71 -15.05 4.63
C LEU A 217 -0.08 -16.39 4.99
N ARG A 218 -0.22 -16.83 6.25
CA ARG A 218 0.30 -18.13 6.70
C ARG A 218 -0.32 -19.30 5.93
N ARG A 219 -1.61 -19.23 5.56
CA ARG A 219 -2.26 -20.25 4.71
C ARG A 219 -1.68 -20.28 3.31
N VAL A 220 -1.44 -19.11 2.71
CA VAL A 220 -0.77 -18.99 1.42
C VAL A 220 0.65 -19.58 1.47
N LEU A 221 1.44 -19.22 2.49
CA LEU A 221 2.80 -19.75 2.68
C LEU A 221 2.82 -21.27 2.88
N ASN A 222 1.83 -21.83 3.59
CA ASN A 222 1.69 -23.28 3.76
C ASN A 222 1.36 -23.96 2.42
N GLY A 223 0.48 -23.38 1.60
CA GLY A 223 0.13 -23.90 0.28
C GLY A 223 1.30 -23.90 -0.70
N ILE A 224 2.09 -22.83 -0.70
CA ILE A 224 3.29 -22.69 -1.53
C ILE A 224 4.27 -23.84 -1.28
N THR A 225 4.53 -24.19 -0.02
CA THR A 225 5.51 -25.26 0.29
C THR A 225 4.93 -26.67 0.24
N ALA A 226 3.61 -26.85 0.35
CA ALA A 226 2.99 -28.17 0.22
C ALA A 226 3.03 -28.69 -1.22
N GLY A 227 3.05 -27.80 -2.23
CA GLY A 227 3.15 -28.16 -3.66
C GLY A 227 4.54 -28.59 -4.12
N SER A 228 5.60 -28.17 -3.42
CA SER A 228 7.00 -28.43 -3.82
C SER A 228 7.42 -29.93 -3.72
N GLY A 229 6.56 -30.78 -3.17
CA GLY A 229 6.80 -32.22 -3.05
C GLY A 229 6.06 -33.12 -4.04
N CYS A 230 5.08 -32.58 -4.79
CA CYS A 230 4.13 -33.39 -5.56
C CYS A 230 4.43 -33.47 -7.08
N ASP A 231 5.29 -32.62 -7.63
CA ASP A 231 5.62 -32.61 -9.07
C ASP A 231 6.74 -33.63 -9.45
N ARG A 232 7.00 -34.62 -8.61
CA ARG A 232 7.93 -35.72 -8.87
C ARG A 232 7.25 -37.11 -8.95
N CYS A 233 6.01 -37.15 -9.43
CA CYS A 233 5.35 -38.40 -9.80
C CYS A 233 5.03 -38.41 -11.29
#